data_00326fde4bf2df6e87b4bb33a6c43159
#
_entry.id   00326fde4bf2df6e87b4bb33a6c43159
#
_cell.length_a   1.000
_cell.length_b   1.000
_cell.length_c   1.000
_cell.angle_alpha   90.00
_cell.angle_beta   90.00
_cell.angle_gamma   90.00
#
_symmetry.space_group_name_H-M   'P 1'
#
loop_
_entity.id
_entity.type
_entity.pdbx_description
1 polymer ?
#
loop_
_entity_poly.entity_id
_entity_poly.type
_entity_poly.pdbx_seq_one_letter_code
_entity_poly.pdbx_strand_id
1 'polypeptide(L)'
;MAKRTPKQIPGEKPDKPNIFSVLKPYKLMIVGLILFALLSNGVNLVIPKLISHGIDDLSLGTFSYQRLIIRFLTASFIIFVFTFLQGILQTYASERVARDLRTSLADKISRQSYAFIQQANPSKLLTNLTSDIDSVKLFVSMAIVSLASSIFIIIGASILLFSINWKLALSVLSIIPLISIAFYLVFRKVRVLFKKSREVVDWLNKVISESILGAALVRVLNSQTLEYSKFLDANTRARNLGISILKLFATLIPIVVFISNIATLIILALGGHFVINGTMSLGDFAAFNSYLVILIFPIIVIGFISNFVVQASVSYGRIQEVLNAKETSDTGTVSTPLQGNLELKGISVIYGDKPALKDVSLSIQAGTRTAVIGPTAAGKTQLLYLLTGLIQPAKGTILFDGIDINNYNKETFQQQIGFVFQDSIMFNMSLRENIAFNDKVTDELMIKAIETAELDDFIHTLPQGLETIVSERGTSLSGGQKQRIMLARALALNPKILLLDDFTARVDSQTEEKILENVARNYPGITLLSVTQKITSVMNYAQIILLEEGEILARGTHESLLETSPEYVQIFNSQRSTSSYEEIEKP
;
A
#
# COMPACT_ATOMS: atom_id res chain seq x y z
N MET A 1 21.10 27.18 -7.57
CA MET A 1 21.98 26.33 -6.75
C MET A 1 21.59 24.87 -6.94
N ALA A 2 22.48 24.06 -7.50
CA ALA A 2 22.21 22.70 -7.93
C ALA A 2 22.06 21.74 -6.75
N LYS A 3 20.97 20.98 -6.70
CA LYS A 3 20.74 19.88 -5.75
C LYS A 3 21.77 18.77 -5.99
N ARG A 4 22.75 18.64 -5.12
CA ARG A 4 23.61 17.46 -5.04
C ARG A 4 22.82 16.31 -4.41
N THR A 5 22.52 15.28 -5.18
CA THR A 5 22.04 13.98 -4.70
C THR A 5 23.10 13.30 -3.83
N PRO A 6 22.74 12.65 -2.71
CA PRO A 6 23.70 11.92 -1.88
C PRO A 6 24.33 10.77 -2.68
N LYS A 7 25.66 10.63 -2.61
CA LYS A 7 26.40 9.49 -3.16
C LYS A 7 25.92 8.20 -2.48
N GLN A 8 25.27 7.33 -3.24
CA GLN A 8 25.04 5.95 -2.85
C GLN A 8 26.39 5.23 -2.70
N ILE A 9 26.57 4.57 -1.58
CA ILE A 9 27.65 3.60 -1.34
C ILE A 9 27.50 2.47 -2.37
N PRO A 10 28.57 1.97 -3.02
CA PRO A 10 28.46 0.87 -3.96
C PRO A 10 28.21 -0.44 -3.22
N GLY A 11 26.96 -0.72 -2.88
CA GLY A 11 26.47 -2.04 -2.56
C GLY A 11 25.91 -2.66 -3.84
N GLU A 12 26.12 -3.95 -4.04
CA GLU A 12 25.63 -4.76 -5.15
C GLU A 12 24.25 -4.29 -5.60
N LYS A 13 24.13 -4.00 -6.90
CA LYS A 13 22.82 -3.70 -7.49
C LYS A 13 21.92 -4.90 -7.21
N PRO A 14 20.83 -4.72 -6.46
CA PRO A 14 19.92 -5.83 -6.26
C PRO A 14 19.46 -6.33 -7.64
N ASP A 15 19.59 -7.62 -7.88
CA ASP A 15 19.11 -8.28 -9.08
C ASP A 15 17.68 -7.78 -9.34
N LYS A 16 17.42 -7.31 -10.55
CA LYS A 16 16.08 -6.83 -10.91
C LYS A 16 15.10 -7.95 -10.59
N PRO A 17 14.11 -7.71 -9.73
CA PRO A 17 13.21 -8.76 -9.28
C PRO A 17 12.51 -9.38 -10.49
N ASN A 18 12.79 -10.64 -10.76
CA ASN A 18 12.20 -11.36 -11.86
C ASN A 18 10.77 -11.77 -11.47
N ILE A 19 9.76 -11.21 -12.13
CA ILE A 19 8.34 -11.53 -11.87
C ILE A 19 8.06 -13.05 -11.95
N PHE A 20 8.80 -13.78 -12.79
CA PHE A 20 8.66 -15.22 -12.90
C PHE A 20 9.09 -15.98 -11.64
N SER A 21 9.85 -15.36 -10.75
CA SER A 21 10.23 -15.96 -9.46
C SER A 21 9.02 -16.18 -8.54
N VAL A 22 7.97 -15.37 -8.67
CA VAL A 22 6.71 -15.52 -7.93
C VAL A 22 6.03 -16.85 -8.23
N LEU A 23 6.31 -17.43 -9.41
CA LEU A 23 5.68 -18.68 -9.86
C LEU A 23 6.35 -19.94 -9.31
N LYS A 24 7.57 -19.84 -8.77
CA LYS A 24 8.34 -21.01 -8.29
C LYS A 24 7.57 -21.90 -7.29
N PRO A 25 6.86 -21.34 -6.28
CA PRO A 25 6.08 -22.15 -5.35
C PRO A 25 4.87 -22.85 -6.01
N TYR A 26 4.39 -22.32 -7.14
CA TYR A 26 3.16 -22.76 -7.81
C TYR A 26 3.42 -23.50 -9.13
N LYS A 27 4.65 -23.98 -9.35
CA LYS A 27 5.09 -24.59 -10.61
C LYS A 27 4.15 -25.68 -11.14
N LEU A 28 3.62 -26.56 -10.26
CA LEU A 28 2.69 -27.62 -10.69
C LEU A 28 1.37 -27.04 -11.21
N MET A 29 0.83 -26.01 -10.57
CA MET A 29 -0.39 -25.35 -11.06
C MET A 29 -0.15 -24.63 -12.38
N ILE A 30 0.98 -23.94 -12.53
CA ILE A 30 1.33 -23.25 -13.78
C ILE A 30 1.55 -24.22 -14.91
N VAL A 31 2.24 -25.34 -14.67
CA VAL A 31 2.40 -26.42 -15.67
C VAL A 31 1.05 -27.01 -16.05
N GLY A 32 0.18 -27.30 -15.09
CA GLY A 32 -1.18 -27.77 -15.36
C GLY A 32 -2.00 -26.79 -16.20
N LEU A 33 -1.93 -25.47 -15.87
CA LEU A 33 -2.57 -24.42 -16.64
C LEU A 33 -2.10 -24.37 -18.09
N ILE A 34 -0.79 -24.39 -18.31
CA ILE A 34 -0.20 -24.38 -19.65
C ILE A 34 -0.59 -25.66 -20.39
N LEU A 35 -0.55 -26.82 -19.74
CA LEU A 35 -0.93 -28.08 -20.34
C LEU A 35 -2.39 -28.07 -20.84
N PHE A 36 -3.34 -27.69 -19.98
CA PHE A 36 -4.76 -27.59 -20.40
C PHE A 36 -4.97 -26.58 -21.52
N ALA A 37 -4.27 -25.45 -21.48
CA ALA A 37 -4.31 -24.45 -22.54
C ALA A 37 -3.77 -25.02 -23.87
N LEU A 38 -2.65 -25.73 -23.83
CA LEU A 38 -2.06 -26.35 -25.02
C LEU A 38 -2.94 -27.46 -25.59
N LEU A 39 -3.53 -28.30 -24.73
CA LEU A 39 -4.47 -29.36 -25.17
C LEU A 39 -5.72 -28.75 -25.82
N SER A 40 -6.33 -27.76 -25.18
CA SER A 40 -7.49 -27.05 -25.75
C SER A 40 -7.15 -26.41 -27.10
N ASN A 41 -6.03 -25.66 -27.18
CA ASN A 41 -5.60 -25.01 -28.39
C ASN A 41 -5.15 -26.00 -29.48
N GLY A 42 -4.54 -27.13 -29.09
CA GLY A 42 -4.16 -28.20 -30.02
C GLY A 42 -5.37 -28.79 -30.73
N VAL A 43 -6.42 -29.09 -29.96
CA VAL A 43 -7.69 -29.56 -30.57
C VAL A 43 -8.35 -28.47 -31.42
N ASN A 44 -8.29 -27.21 -30.99
CA ASN A 44 -8.81 -26.08 -31.76
C ASN A 44 -8.12 -25.94 -33.13
N LEU A 45 -6.82 -26.19 -33.22
CA LEU A 45 -6.06 -26.21 -34.47
C LEU A 45 -6.44 -27.38 -35.41
N VAL A 46 -7.07 -28.45 -34.91
CA VAL A 46 -7.55 -29.56 -35.73
C VAL A 46 -8.86 -29.20 -36.45
N ILE A 47 -9.67 -28.26 -35.91
CA ILE A 47 -10.98 -27.92 -36.47
C ILE A 47 -10.90 -27.51 -37.95
N PRO A 48 -10.01 -26.61 -38.42
CA PRO A 48 -9.90 -26.29 -39.84
C PRO A 48 -9.60 -27.51 -40.74
N LYS A 49 -8.80 -28.46 -40.21
CA LYS A 49 -8.48 -29.71 -40.95
C LYS A 49 -9.69 -30.65 -41.03
N LEU A 50 -10.52 -30.71 -39.98
CA LEU A 50 -11.80 -31.46 -40.04
C LEU A 50 -12.75 -30.87 -41.10
N ILE A 51 -12.83 -29.56 -41.19
CA ILE A 51 -13.62 -28.86 -42.22
C ILE A 51 -13.05 -29.15 -43.62
N SER A 52 -11.70 -29.08 -43.76
CA SER A 52 -11.00 -29.44 -45.01
C SER A 52 -11.39 -30.81 -45.51
N HIS A 53 -11.25 -31.84 -44.65
CA HIS A 53 -11.62 -33.20 -45.03
C HIS A 53 -13.11 -33.34 -45.40
N GLY A 54 -13.99 -32.63 -44.65
CA GLY A 54 -15.43 -32.65 -44.98
C GLY A 54 -15.75 -32.04 -46.37
N ILE A 55 -15.04 -31.00 -46.77
CA ILE A 55 -15.19 -30.37 -48.10
C ILE A 55 -14.62 -31.29 -49.18
N ASP A 56 -13.49 -31.93 -48.95
CA ASP A 56 -12.88 -32.84 -49.90
C ASP A 56 -13.73 -34.10 -50.08
N ASP A 57 -14.24 -34.69 -48.97
CA ASP A 57 -15.19 -35.83 -49.03
C ASP A 57 -16.47 -35.46 -49.83
N LEU A 58 -16.95 -34.22 -49.70
CA LEU A 58 -18.11 -33.75 -50.49
C LEU A 58 -17.77 -33.69 -51.97
N SER A 59 -16.61 -33.17 -52.33
CA SER A 59 -16.16 -33.07 -53.71
C SER A 59 -15.96 -34.43 -54.39
N LEU A 60 -15.57 -35.44 -53.58
CA LEU A 60 -15.37 -36.82 -54.05
C LEU A 60 -16.63 -37.68 -53.96
N GLY A 61 -17.76 -37.16 -53.50
CA GLY A 61 -19.03 -37.91 -53.37
C GLY A 61 -19.04 -38.93 -52.22
N THR A 62 -18.07 -38.92 -51.32
CA THR A 62 -17.95 -39.81 -50.17
C THR A 62 -18.40 -39.18 -48.85
N PHE A 63 -19.09 -38.08 -48.90
CA PHE A 63 -19.48 -37.25 -47.75
C PHE A 63 -20.43 -37.97 -46.79
N SER A 64 -20.08 -38.00 -45.52
CA SER A 64 -20.91 -38.52 -44.42
C SER A 64 -21.15 -37.42 -43.37
N TYR A 65 -22.36 -36.84 -43.37
CA TYR A 65 -22.72 -35.81 -42.39
C TYR A 65 -22.64 -36.31 -40.96
N GLN A 66 -22.99 -37.57 -40.66
CA GLN A 66 -22.93 -38.16 -39.34
C GLN A 66 -21.48 -38.19 -38.81
N ARG A 67 -20.51 -38.64 -39.63
CA ARG A 67 -19.11 -38.70 -39.28
C ARG A 67 -18.52 -37.31 -39.00
N LEU A 68 -18.85 -36.33 -39.81
CA LEU A 68 -18.40 -34.95 -39.63
C LEU A 68 -18.97 -34.36 -38.35
N ILE A 69 -20.29 -34.51 -38.12
CA ILE A 69 -20.96 -34.00 -36.90
C ILE A 69 -20.34 -34.63 -35.63
N ILE A 70 -20.19 -35.94 -35.61
CA ILE A 70 -19.61 -36.63 -34.43
C ILE A 70 -18.19 -36.12 -34.14
N ARG A 71 -17.31 -36.03 -35.16
CA ARG A 71 -15.93 -35.54 -35.00
C ARG A 71 -15.92 -34.09 -34.52
N PHE A 72 -16.76 -33.23 -35.05
CA PHE A 72 -16.85 -31.84 -34.67
C PHE A 72 -17.37 -31.66 -33.24
N LEU A 73 -18.45 -32.36 -32.87
CA LEU A 73 -18.98 -32.35 -31.50
C LEU A 73 -17.99 -32.90 -30.49
N THR A 74 -17.27 -33.99 -30.83
CA THR A 74 -16.24 -34.54 -29.98
C THR A 74 -15.10 -33.55 -29.76
N ALA A 75 -14.59 -32.89 -30.82
CA ALA A 75 -13.56 -31.88 -30.71
C ALA A 75 -14.03 -30.69 -29.86
N SER A 76 -15.24 -30.20 -30.12
CA SER A 76 -15.84 -29.09 -29.35
C SER A 76 -16.01 -29.44 -27.87
N PHE A 77 -16.45 -30.66 -27.56
CA PHE A 77 -16.58 -31.13 -26.18
C PHE A 77 -15.23 -31.22 -25.47
N ILE A 78 -14.20 -31.74 -26.15
CA ILE A 78 -12.83 -31.79 -25.59
C ILE A 78 -12.30 -30.37 -25.31
N ILE A 79 -12.49 -29.42 -26.24
CA ILE A 79 -12.12 -28.01 -26.05
C ILE A 79 -12.85 -27.44 -24.83
N PHE A 80 -14.16 -27.68 -24.73
CA PHE A 80 -14.96 -27.21 -23.59
C PHE A 80 -14.40 -27.73 -22.26
N VAL A 81 -14.14 -29.05 -22.17
CA VAL A 81 -13.62 -29.66 -20.92
C VAL A 81 -12.26 -29.06 -20.54
N PHE A 82 -11.31 -29.00 -21.47
CA PHE A 82 -9.99 -28.47 -21.16
C PHE A 82 -10.01 -26.95 -20.85
N THR A 83 -10.81 -26.18 -21.54
CA THR A 83 -10.97 -24.74 -21.26
C THR A 83 -11.64 -24.52 -19.90
N PHE A 84 -12.63 -25.33 -19.54
CA PHE A 84 -13.28 -25.27 -18.24
C PHE A 84 -12.31 -25.60 -17.10
N LEU A 85 -11.56 -26.71 -17.21
CA LEU A 85 -10.54 -27.10 -16.24
C LEU A 85 -9.43 -26.05 -16.12
N GLN A 86 -8.99 -25.49 -17.25
CA GLN A 86 -8.06 -24.38 -17.31
C GLN A 86 -8.59 -23.17 -16.52
N GLY A 87 -9.84 -22.76 -16.75
CA GLY A 87 -10.47 -21.62 -16.08
C GLY A 87 -10.52 -21.79 -14.56
N ILE A 88 -10.91 -22.97 -14.07
CA ILE A 88 -10.91 -23.29 -12.63
C ILE A 88 -9.50 -23.16 -12.06
N LEU A 89 -8.54 -23.84 -12.67
CA LEU A 89 -7.16 -23.88 -12.19
C LEU A 89 -6.51 -22.49 -12.23
N GLN A 90 -6.82 -21.69 -13.27
CA GLN A 90 -6.37 -20.31 -13.46
C GLN A 90 -6.86 -19.40 -12.35
N THR A 91 -8.16 -19.46 -12.03
CA THR A 91 -8.75 -18.69 -10.94
C THR A 91 -8.14 -19.09 -9.59
N TYR A 92 -8.07 -20.39 -9.32
CA TYR A 92 -7.51 -20.90 -8.07
C TYR A 92 -6.04 -20.52 -7.89
N ALA A 93 -5.21 -20.66 -8.94
CA ALA A 93 -3.79 -20.30 -8.89
C ALA A 93 -3.58 -18.81 -8.65
N SER A 94 -4.33 -17.95 -9.36
CA SER A 94 -4.19 -16.50 -9.23
C SER A 94 -4.64 -16.00 -7.85
N GLU A 95 -5.74 -16.52 -7.30
CA GLU A 95 -6.22 -16.16 -5.95
C GLU A 95 -5.26 -16.65 -4.86
N ARG A 96 -4.72 -17.86 -5.02
CA ARG A 96 -3.73 -18.40 -4.07
C ARG A 96 -2.46 -17.55 -4.03
N VAL A 97 -1.93 -17.16 -5.19
CA VAL A 97 -0.76 -16.26 -5.27
C VAL A 97 -1.06 -14.92 -4.60
N ALA A 98 -2.23 -14.32 -4.87
CA ALA A 98 -2.63 -13.06 -4.27
C ALA A 98 -2.78 -13.16 -2.75
N ARG A 99 -3.43 -14.22 -2.25
CA ARG A 99 -3.58 -14.48 -0.82
C ARG A 99 -2.23 -14.60 -0.14
N ASP A 100 -1.35 -15.45 -0.67
CA ASP A 100 -0.06 -15.76 -0.05
C ASP A 100 0.85 -14.53 -0.04
N LEU A 101 0.86 -13.72 -1.11
CA LEU A 101 1.57 -12.45 -1.14
C LEU A 101 1.00 -11.44 -0.13
N ARG A 102 -0.33 -11.36 -0.03
CA ARG A 102 -1.01 -10.43 0.90
C ARG A 102 -0.70 -10.79 2.36
N THR A 103 -0.77 -12.09 2.68
CA THR A 103 -0.45 -12.59 4.02
C THR A 103 1.03 -12.36 4.36
N SER A 104 1.95 -12.71 3.44
CA SER A 104 3.39 -12.52 3.67
C SER A 104 3.76 -11.05 3.82
N LEU A 105 3.14 -10.17 3.02
CA LEU A 105 3.41 -8.74 3.08
C LEU A 105 2.83 -8.12 4.36
N ALA A 106 1.64 -8.52 4.78
CA ALA A 106 1.01 -8.06 6.02
C ALA A 106 1.84 -8.50 7.25
N ASP A 107 2.25 -9.77 7.30
CA ASP A 107 3.14 -10.30 8.35
C ASP A 107 4.47 -9.54 8.39
N LYS A 108 5.06 -9.30 7.21
CA LYS A 108 6.31 -8.53 7.10
C LYS A 108 6.17 -7.09 7.59
N ILE A 109 5.09 -6.41 7.23
CA ILE A 109 4.79 -5.03 7.65
C ILE A 109 4.59 -4.97 9.17
N SER A 110 3.89 -5.94 9.76
CA SER A 110 3.63 -5.97 11.21
C SER A 110 4.91 -6.11 12.05
N ARG A 111 5.97 -6.71 11.48
CA ARG A 111 7.28 -6.89 12.14
C ARG A 111 8.27 -5.77 11.85
N GLN A 112 7.89 -4.76 11.06
CA GLN A 112 8.78 -3.66 10.73
C GLN A 112 8.88 -2.63 11.84
N SER A 113 10.01 -1.91 11.88
CA SER A 113 10.19 -0.80 12.81
C SER A 113 9.26 0.36 12.48
N TYR A 114 8.90 1.15 13.50
CA TYR A 114 8.15 2.39 13.33
C TYR A 114 8.84 3.35 12.34
N ALA A 115 10.17 3.45 12.40
CA ALA A 115 10.95 4.27 11.48
C ALA A 115 10.78 3.83 10.00
N PHE A 116 10.76 2.50 9.75
CA PHE A 116 10.50 1.98 8.40
C PHE A 116 9.10 2.36 7.92
N ILE A 117 8.08 2.19 8.76
CA ILE A 117 6.69 2.52 8.41
C ILE A 117 6.54 4.00 8.05
N GLN A 118 7.16 4.89 8.83
CA GLN A 118 7.17 6.33 8.57
C GLN A 118 7.88 6.69 7.26
N GLN A 119 9.05 6.11 7.01
CA GLN A 119 9.83 6.36 5.78
C GLN A 119 9.16 5.78 4.53
N ALA A 120 8.58 4.58 4.64
CA ALA A 120 7.92 3.90 3.52
C ALA A 120 6.62 4.60 3.08
N ASN A 121 6.04 5.47 3.88
CA ASN A 121 4.73 6.10 3.75
C ASN A 121 3.57 5.08 3.80
N PRO A 122 2.67 5.15 4.80
CA PRO A 122 1.55 4.22 4.97
C PRO A 122 0.67 4.05 3.71
N SER A 123 0.45 5.14 2.95
CA SER A 123 -0.31 5.07 1.70
C SER A 123 0.37 4.21 0.62
N LYS A 124 1.72 4.21 0.57
CA LYS A 124 2.48 3.35 -0.35
C LYS A 124 2.37 1.89 0.08
N LEU A 125 2.45 1.60 1.38
CA LEU A 125 2.29 0.24 1.92
C LEU A 125 0.88 -0.31 1.64
N LEU A 126 -0.16 0.52 1.79
CA LEU A 126 -1.52 0.15 1.42
C LEU A 126 -1.64 -0.16 -0.09
N THR A 127 -1.00 0.64 -0.95
CA THR A 127 -0.96 0.39 -2.40
C THR A 127 -0.28 -0.95 -2.71
N ASN A 128 0.79 -1.31 -1.98
CA ASN A 128 1.47 -2.59 -2.15
C ASN A 128 0.56 -3.77 -1.77
N LEU A 129 -0.23 -3.66 -0.68
CA LEU A 129 -1.17 -4.69 -0.22
C LEU A 129 -2.40 -4.85 -1.11
N THR A 130 -2.74 -3.84 -1.92
CA THR A 130 -3.93 -3.81 -2.76
C THR A 130 -3.55 -3.88 -4.25
N SER A 131 -3.39 -2.76 -4.91
CA SER A 131 -3.26 -2.66 -6.39
C SER A 131 -1.99 -3.29 -6.94
N ASP A 132 -0.88 -3.36 -6.17
CA ASP A 132 0.33 -4.03 -6.63
C ASP A 132 0.16 -5.55 -6.63
N ILE A 133 -0.47 -6.11 -5.60
CA ILE A 133 -0.82 -7.55 -5.57
C ILE A 133 -1.83 -7.88 -6.65
N ASP A 134 -2.83 -7.02 -6.89
CA ASP A 134 -3.79 -7.23 -7.97
C ASP A 134 -3.13 -7.22 -9.37
N SER A 135 -2.11 -6.39 -9.57
CA SER A 135 -1.31 -6.40 -10.80
C SER A 135 -0.55 -7.74 -11.00
N VAL A 136 0.01 -8.31 -9.93
CA VAL A 136 0.64 -9.64 -9.97
C VAL A 136 -0.41 -10.74 -10.20
N LYS A 137 -1.58 -10.66 -9.56
CA LYS A 137 -2.70 -11.56 -9.77
C LYS A 137 -3.15 -11.57 -11.24
N LEU A 138 -3.31 -10.38 -11.86
CA LEU A 138 -3.65 -10.26 -13.29
C LEU A 138 -2.59 -10.87 -14.20
N PHE A 139 -1.32 -10.73 -13.87
CA PHE A 139 -0.24 -11.41 -14.58
C PHE A 139 -0.39 -12.94 -14.54
N VAL A 140 -0.64 -13.51 -13.38
CA VAL A 140 -0.84 -14.96 -13.22
C VAL A 140 -2.11 -15.43 -13.91
N SER A 141 -3.22 -14.69 -13.76
CA SER A 141 -4.52 -15.08 -14.32
C SER A 141 -4.62 -14.92 -15.83
N MET A 142 -3.99 -13.90 -16.43
CA MET A 142 -4.20 -13.60 -17.84
C MET A 142 -2.92 -13.74 -18.67
N ALA A 143 -1.80 -13.13 -18.21
CA ALA A 143 -0.63 -12.98 -19.08
C ALA A 143 0.05 -14.30 -19.39
N ILE A 144 0.23 -15.17 -18.42
CA ILE A 144 0.98 -16.43 -18.58
C ILE A 144 0.28 -17.34 -19.59
N VAL A 145 -1.00 -17.60 -19.36
CA VAL A 145 -1.79 -18.53 -20.19
C VAL A 145 -1.95 -17.98 -21.60
N SER A 146 -2.29 -16.69 -21.71
CA SER A 146 -2.52 -16.07 -23.03
C SER A 146 -1.23 -15.96 -23.85
N LEU A 147 -0.06 -15.70 -23.23
CA LEU A 147 1.23 -15.71 -23.93
C LEU A 147 1.57 -17.13 -24.41
N ALA A 148 1.45 -18.12 -23.53
CA ALA A 148 1.73 -19.51 -23.89
C ALA A 148 0.79 -20.01 -25.01
N SER A 149 -0.51 -19.75 -24.88
CA SER A 149 -1.52 -20.07 -25.90
C SER A 149 -1.25 -19.38 -27.23
N SER A 150 -0.95 -18.08 -27.20
CA SER A 150 -0.70 -17.30 -28.43
C SER A 150 0.53 -17.81 -29.18
N ILE A 151 1.62 -18.06 -28.47
CA ILE A 151 2.84 -18.62 -29.05
C ILE A 151 2.58 -19.99 -29.65
N PHE A 152 1.86 -20.86 -28.90
CA PHE A 152 1.51 -22.20 -29.37
C PHE A 152 0.63 -22.17 -30.61
N ILE A 153 -0.41 -21.33 -30.65
CA ILE A 153 -1.29 -21.19 -31.81
C ILE A 153 -0.52 -20.67 -33.03
N ILE A 154 0.33 -19.65 -32.86
CA ILE A 154 1.12 -19.11 -33.98
C ILE A 154 2.05 -20.18 -34.55
N ILE A 155 2.79 -20.90 -33.69
CA ILE A 155 3.69 -21.97 -34.15
C ILE A 155 2.90 -23.12 -34.76
N GLY A 156 1.86 -23.61 -34.10
CA GLY A 156 1.06 -24.74 -34.55
C GLY A 156 0.33 -24.46 -35.87
N ALA A 157 -0.33 -23.30 -36.00
CA ALA A 157 -0.97 -22.90 -37.26
C ALA A 157 0.05 -22.71 -38.38
N SER A 158 1.23 -22.14 -38.08
CA SER A 158 2.30 -22.01 -39.08
C SER A 158 2.76 -23.37 -39.60
N ILE A 159 3.02 -24.34 -38.70
CA ILE A 159 3.41 -25.69 -39.09
C ILE A 159 2.35 -26.34 -39.99
N LEU A 160 1.06 -26.20 -39.62
CA LEU A 160 -0.05 -26.74 -40.40
C LEU A 160 -0.18 -26.07 -41.78
N LEU A 161 0.00 -24.76 -41.87
CA LEU A 161 0.04 -24.05 -43.16
C LEU A 161 1.19 -24.51 -44.04
N PHE A 162 2.40 -24.69 -43.46
CA PHE A 162 3.55 -25.22 -44.19
C PHE A 162 3.34 -26.66 -44.70
N SER A 163 2.63 -27.49 -43.89
CA SER A 163 2.33 -28.88 -44.30
C SER A 163 1.34 -28.98 -45.45
N ILE A 164 0.49 -27.96 -45.65
CA ILE A 164 -0.47 -27.92 -46.76
C ILE A 164 0.23 -27.43 -48.05
N ASN A 165 0.78 -26.22 -48.01
CA ASN A 165 1.50 -25.66 -49.15
C ASN A 165 2.54 -24.62 -48.67
N TRP A 166 3.84 -24.93 -48.75
CA TRP A 166 4.89 -24.08 -48.24
C TRP A 166 5.01 -22.72 -48.91
N LYS A 167 4.75 -22.65 -50.26
CA LYS A 167 4.84 -21.41 -51.03
C LYS A 167 3.73 -20.43 -50.60
N LEU A 168 2.49 -20.91 -50.46
CA LEU A 168 1.37 -20.12 -50.01
C LEU A 168 1.55 -19.74 -48.52
N ALA A 169 2.05 -20.67 -47.69
CA ALA A 169 2.32 -20.43 -46.28
C ALA A 169 3.32 -19.28 -46.07
N LEU A 170 4.42 -19.26 -46.84
CA LEU A 170 5.42 -18.19 -46.74
C LEU A 170 4.82 -16.82 -47.11
N SER A 171 3.97 -16.77 -48.13
CA SER A 171 3.28 -15.54 -48.56
C SER A 171 2.33 -15.02 -47.51
N VAL A 172 1.56 -15.91 -46.86
CA VAL A 172 0.59 -15.55 -45.82
C VAL A 172 1.30 -15.19 -44.50
N LEU A 173 2.32 -15.94 -44.09
CA LEU A 173 3.03 -15.68 -42.85
C LEU A 173 3.87 -14.39 -42.89
N SER A 174 4.19 -13.86 -44.09
CA SER A 174 4.85 -12.54 -44.23
C SER A 174 4.01 -11.39 -43.65
N ILE A 175 2.72 -11.63 -43.37
CA ILE A 175 1.81 -10.69 -42.74
C ILE A 175 2.13 -10.51 -41.24
N ILE A 176 2.63 -11.55 -40.54
CA ILE A 176 2.95 -11.48 -39.11
C ILE A 176 3.94 -10.33 -38.82
N PRO A 177 5.07 -10.21 -39.52
CA PRO A 177 5.95 -9.05 -39.36
C PRO A 177 5.28 -7.71 -39.63
N LEU A 178 4.41 -7.62 -40.67
CA LEU A 178 3.70 -6.37 -41.00
C LEU A 178 2.77 -5.94 -39.86
N ILE A 179 1.96 -6.86 -39.35
CA ILE A 179 1.09 -6.59 -38.20
C ILE A 179 1.94 -6.22 -36.97
N SER A 180 3.04 -6.93 -36.71
CA SER A 180 3.94 -6.65 -35.59
C SER A 180 4.55 -5.25 -35.67
N ILE A 181 4.95 -4.79 -36.85
CA ILE A 181 5.45 -3.44 -37.09
C ILE A 181 4.35 -2.40 -36.83
N ALA A 182 3.13 -2.62 -37.32
CA ALA A 182 2.00 -1.73 -37.06
C ALA A 182 1.73 -1.59 -35.55
N PHE A 183 1.71 -2.70 -34.81
CA PHE A 183 1.60 -2.71 -33.35
C PHE A 183 2.74 -1.92 -32.70
N TYR A 184 3.99 -2.19 -33.07
CA TYR A 184 5.16 -1.49 -32.52
C TYR A 184 5.07 0.03 -32.68
N LEU A 185 4.71 0.50 -33.88
CA LEU A 185 4.60 1.93 -34.19
C LEU A 185 3.47 2.60 -33.38
N VAL A 186 2.31 1.96 -33.28
CA VAL A 186 1.17 2.47 -32.50
C VAL A 186 1.50 2.48 -31.03
N PHE A 187 1.96 1.35 -30.45
CA PHE A 187 2.27 1.26 -29.04
C PHE A 187 3.40 2.18 -28.60
N ARG A 188 4.38 2.45 -29.46
CA ARG A 188 5.45 3.45 -29.20
C ARG A 188 4.83 4.85 -28.96
N LYS A 189 3.87 5.28 -29.79
CA LYS A 189 3.17 6.57 -29.63
C LYS A 189 2.23 6.55 -28.41
N VAL A 190 1.48 5.49 -28.26
CA VAL A 190 0.54 5.30 -27.15
C VAL A 190 1.25 5.39 -25.81
N ARG A 191 2.44 4.79 -25.64
CA ARG A 191 3.22 4.83 -24.40
C ARG A 191 3.56 6.27 -23.98
N VAL A 192 3.91 7.13 -24.92
CA VAL A 192 4.19 8.55 -24.63
C VAL A 192 2.93 9.28 -24.18
N LEU A 193 1.82 9.04 -24.86
CA LEU A 193 0.52 9.66 -24.52
C LEU A 193 0.00 9.15 -23.17
N PHE A 194 0.16 7.87 -22.84
CA PHE A 194 -0.22 7.33 -21.53
C PHE A 194 0.55 7.98 -20.38
N LYS A 195 1.86 8.24 -20.57
CA LYS A 195 2.64 8.96 -19.56
C LYS A 195 2.08 10.35 -19.32
N LYS A 196 1.85 11.12 -20.38
CA LYS A 196 1.24 12.46 -20.29
C LYS A 196 -0.17 12.42 -19.69
N SER A 197 -0.97 11.42 -20.06
CA SER A 197 -2.32 11.24 -19.52
C SER A 197 -2.31 11.01 -18.02
N ARG A 198 -1.38 10.22 -17.48
CA ARG A 198 -1.23 10.06 -16.02
C ARG A 198 -0.94 11.38 -15.32
N GLU A 199 0.03 12.15 -15.82
CA GLU A 199 0.39 13.46 -15.24
C GLU A 199 -0.83 14.41 -15.19
N VAL A 200 -1.64 14.41 -16.25
CA VAL A 200 -2.85 15.26 -16.33
C VAL A 200 -3.99 14.73 -15.46
N VAL A 201 -4.16 13.41 -15.37
CA VAL A 201 -5.17 12.80 -14.48
C VAL A 201 -4.79 13.02 -13.01
N ASP A 202 -3.52 12.90 -12.66
CA ASP A 202 -3.03 13.21 -11.31
C ASP A 202 -3.29 14.69 -10.95
N TRP A 203 -3.06 15.59 -11.90
CA TRP A 203 -3.39 17.00 -11.72
C TRP A 203 -4.91 17.23 -11.58
N LEU A 204 -5.74 16.59 -12.40
CA LEU A 204 -7.20 16.63 -12.28
C LEU A 204 -7.67 16.16 -10.90
N ASN A 205 -7.15 15.03 -10.44
CA ASN A 205 -7.47 14.49 -9.12
C ASN A 205 -7.06 15.45 -7.99
N LYS A 206 -5.90 16.11 -8.14
CA LYS A 206 -5.45 17.15 -7.20
C LYS A 206 -6.43 18.32 -7.16
N VAL A 207 -6.84 18.85 -8.31
CA VAL A 207 -7.83 19.95 -8.39
C VAL A 207 -9.16 19.55 -7.74
N ILE A 208 -9.65 18.35 -8.02
CA ILE A 208 -10.89 17.81 -7.41
C ILE A 208 -10.74 17.72 -5.88
N SER A 209 -9.64 17.15 -5.40
CA SER A 209 -9.39 16.97 -3.97
C SER A 209 -9.29 18.34 -3.25
N GLU A 210 -8.57 19.29 -3.82
CA GLU A 210 -8.44 20.65 -3.27
C GLU A 210 -9.80 21.37 -3.23
N SER A 211 -10.64 21.23 -4.27
CA SER A 211 -11.99 21.82 -4.32
C SER A 211 -12.92 21.20 -3.28
N ILE A 212 -12.84 19.88 -3.04
CA ILE A 212 -13.66 19.20 -2.02
C ILE A 212 -13.22 19.62 -0.62
N LEU A 213 -11.92 19.55 -0.32
CA LEU A 213 -11.38 19.91 0.98
C LEU A 213 -11.57 21.41 1.28
N GLY A 214 -11.45 22.27 0.27
CA GLY A 214 -11.63 23.71 0.35
C GLY A 214 -13.07 24.18 0.14
N ALA A 215 -14.08 23.31 0.09
CA ALA A 215 -15.45 23.67 -0.30
C ALA A 215 -16.05 24.79 0.57
N ALA A 216 -15.77 24.80 1.87
CA ALA A 216 -16.21 25.87 2.78
C ALA A 216 -15.56 27.22 2.40
N LEU A 217 -14.25 27.23 2.16
CA LEU A 217 -13.49 28.42 1.76
C LEU A 217 -13.96 28.96 0.40
N VAL A 218 -14.15 28.08 -0.58
CA VAL A 218 -14.66 28.41 -1.93
C VAL A 218 -16.02 29.09 -1.84
N ARG A 219 -16.90 28.63 -0.92
CA ARG A 219 -18.22 29.25 -0.69
C ARG A 219 -18.13 30.61 -0.01
N VAL A 220 -17.31 30.73 1.06
CA VAL A 220 -17.14 31.95 1.80
C VAL A 220 -16.55 33.05 0.91
N LEU A 221 -15.57 32.70 0.06
CA LEU A 221 -14.91 33.64 -0.84
C LEU A 221 -15.66 33.86 -2.17
N ASN A 222 -16.82 33.21 -2.37
CA ASN A 222 -17.61 33.23 -3.62
C ASN A 222 -16.77 32.91 -4.88
N SER A 223 -15.84 31.95 -4.75
CA SER A 223 -14.85 31.61 -5.79
C SER A 223 -15.23 30.39 -6.64
N GLN A 224 -16.52 30.02 -6.68
CA GLN A 224 -17.00 28.82 -7.39
C GLN A 224 -16.66 28.85 -8.89
N THR A 225 -16.79 30.02 -9.53
CA THR A 225 -16.49 30.17 -10.97
C THR A 225 -15.01 29.96 -11.26
N LEU A 226 -14.12 30.43 -10.40
CA LEU A 226 -12.68 30.24 -10.53
C LEU A 226 -12.31 28.76 -10.38
N GLU A 227 -12.81 28.08 -9.36
CA GLU A 227 -12.55 26.65 -9.14
C GLU A 227 -13.12 25.78 -10.26
N TYR A 228 -14.35 26.11 -10.73
CA TYR A 228 -14.94 25.42 -11.88
C TYR A 228 -14.10 25.60 -13.15
N SER A 229 -13.54 26.78 -13.39
CA SER A 229 -12.67 27.02 -14.57
C SER A 229 -11.37 26.18 -14.51
N LYS A 230 -10.74 26.04 -13.33
CA LYS A 230 -9.58 25.15 -13.13
C LYS A 230 -9.94 23.68 -13.39
N PHE A 231 -11.07 23.24 -12.84
CA PHE A 231 -11.57 21.88 -13.09
C PHE A 231 -11.82 21.64 -14.57
N LEU A 232 -12.50 22.59 -15.26
CA LEU A 232 -12.83 22.47 -16.68
C LEU A 232 -11.57 22.39 -17.56
N ASP A 233 -10.54 23.18 -17.28
CA ASP A 233 -9.25 23.12 -17.98
C ASP A 233 -8.58 21.75 -17.78
N ALA A 234 -8.47 21.28 -16.52
CA ALA A 234 -7.89 19.98 -16.20
C ALA A 234 -8.65 18.82 -16.89
N ASN A 235 -9.98 18.85 -16.79
CA ASN A 235 -10.86 17.83 -17.40
C ASN A 235 -10.77 17.84 -18.94
N THR A 236 -10.71 19.03 -19.55
CA THR A 236 -10.58 19.17 -21.01
C THR A 236 -9.24 18.62 -21.51
N ARG A 237 -8.15 18.86 -20.80
CA ARG A 237 -6.83 18.28 -21.12
C ARG A 237 -6.86 16.74 -20.98
N ALA A 238 -7.45 16.22 -19.90
CA ALA A 238 -7.59 14.77 -19.70
C ALA A 238 -8.42 14.14 -20.82
N ARG A 239 -9.58 14.75 -21.18
CA ARG A 239 -10.43 14.33 -22.30
C ARG A 239 -9.67 14.29 -23.62
N ASN A 240 -8.94 15.36 -23.96
CA ASN A 240 -8.25 15.46 -25.25
C ASN A 240 -7.13 14.43 -25.39
N LEU A 241 -6.41 14.14 -24.30
CA LEU A 241 -5.42 13.05 -24.28
C LEU A 241 -6.08 11.68 -24.39
N GLY A 242 -7.18 11.45 -23.68
CA GLY A 242 -7.98 10.24 -23.80
C GLY A 242 -8.47 9.99 -25.24
N ILE A 243 -9.03 11.02 -25.89
CA ILE A 243 -9.44 10.94 -27.30
C ILE A 243 -8.24 10.63 -28.21
N SER A 244 -7.06 11.24 -27.96
CA SER A 244 -5.86 11.00 -28.76
C SER A 244 -5.37 9.54 -28.64
N ILE A 245 -5.45 8.96 -27.45
CA ILE A 245 -5.13 7.54 -27.22
C ILE A 245 -6.13 6.65 -27.91
N LEU A 246 -7.43 6.92 -27.77
CA LEU A 246 -8.50 6.15 -28.41
C LEU A 246 -8.39 6.21 -29.95
N LYS A 247 -8.06 7.36 -30.54
CA LYS A 247 -7.82 7.49 -31.98
C LYS A 247 -6.70 6.58 -32.48
N LEU A 248 -5.62 6.43 -31.72
CA LEU A 248 -4.53 5.52 -32.08
C LEU A 248 -4.96 4.05 -32.05
N PHE A 249 -5.72 3.65 -31.04
CA PHE A 249 -6.29 2.29 -31.00
C PHE A 249 -7.35 2.07 -32.09
N ALA A 250 -8.21 3.06 -32.32
CA ALA A 250 -9.21 3.01 -33.40
C ALA A 250 -8.56 2.88 -34.80
N THR A 251 -7.34 3.37 -34.97
CA THR A 251 -6.59 3.22 -36.24
C THR A 251 -5.97 1.82 -36.37
N LEU A 252 -5.64 1.16 -35.27
CA LEU A 252 -4.97 -0.13 -35.28
C LEU A 252 -5.85 -1.25 -35.87
N ILE A 253 -7.12 -1.32 -35.46
CA ILE A 253 -8.06 -2.36 -35.92
C ILE A 253 -8.24 -2.32 -37.44
N PRO A 254 -8.54 -1.18 -38.07
CA PRO A 254 -8.63 -1.10 -39.53
C PRO A 254 -7.34 -1.50 -40.26
N ILE A 255 -6.17 -1.15 -39.71
CA ILE A 255 -4.86 -1.57 -40.29
C ILE A 255 -4.73 -3.09 -40.28
N VAL A 256 -5.03 -3.73 -39.13
CA VAL A 256 -4.98 -5.20 -39.02
C VAL A 256 -5.96 -5.86 -39.97
N VAL A 257 -7.21 -5.36 -40.05
CA VAL A 257 -8.23 -5.85 -40.99
C VAL A 257 -7.80 -5.68 -42.44
N PHE A 258 -7.22 -4.53 -42.79
CA PHE A 258 -6.71 -4.29 -44.16
C PHE A 258 -5.58 -5.26 -44.53
N ILE A 259 -4.60 -5.46 -43.64
CA ILE A 259 -3.51 -6.43 -43.84
C ILE A 259 -4.10 -7.86 -43.96
N SER A 260 -5.08 -8.21 -43.14
CA SER A 260 -5.75 -9.52 -43.19
C SER A 260 -6.50 -9.72 -44.52
N ASN A 261 -7.16 -8.69 -45.05
CA ASN A 261 -7.83 -8.76 -46.33
C ASN A 261 -6.84 -8.92 -47.52
N ILE A 262 -5.64 -8.31 -47.42
CA ILE A 262 -4.56 -8.55 -48.38
C ILE A 262 -4.14 -10.04 -48.32
N ALA A 263 -4.02 -10.62 -47.14
CA ALA A 263 -3.74 -12.05 -47.02
C ALA A 263 -4.83 -12.93 -47.65
N THR A 264 -6.08 -12.61 -47.37
CA THR A 264 -7.21 -13.32 -47.98
C THR A 264 -7.16 -13.21 -49.51
N LEU A 265 -6.83 -12.03 -50.04
CA LEU A 265 -6.64 -11.84 -51.50
C LEU A 265 -5.50 -12.72 -52.05
N ILE A 266 -4.36 -12.80 -51.33
CA ILE A 266 -3.26 -13.66 -51.72
C ILE A 266 -3.66 -15.14 -51.70
N ILE A 267 -4.41 -15.56 -50.68
CA ILE A 267 -4.96 -16.95 -50.61
C ILE A 267 -5.90 -17.20 -51.78
N LEU A 268 -6.80 -16.26 -52.09
CA LEU A 268 -7.74 -16.42 -53.22
C LEU A 268 -7.02 -16.52 -54.55
N ALA A 269 -6.07 -15.62 -54.82
CA ALA A 269 -5.34 -15.57 -56.08
C ALA A 269 -4.37 -16.78 -56.26
N LEU A 270 -3.43 -16.95 -55.32
CA LEU A 270 -2.45 -18.02 -55.40
C LEU A 270 -2.98 -19.40 -55.02
N GLY A 271 -3.79 -19.46 -53.95
CA GLY A 271 -4.44 -20.71 -53.53
C GLY A 271 -5.43 -21.22 -54.56
N GLY A 272 -6.26 -20.32 -55.15
CA GLY A 272 -7.16 -20.64 -56.25
C GLY A 272 -6.39 -21.19 -57.48
N HIS A 273 -5.26 -20.58 -57.81
CA HIS A 273 -4.37 -21.08 -58.86
C HIS A 273 -3.85 -22.50 -58.57
N PHE A 274 -3.45 -22.78 -57.34
CA PHE A 274 -3.01 -24.12 -56.91
C PHE A 274 -4.13 -25.15 -56.94
N VAL A 275 -5.36 -24.77 -56.63
CA VAL A 275 -6.56 -25.64 -56.73
C VAL A 275 -6.86 -25.97 -58.19
N ILE A 276 -6.89 -24.96 -59.06
CA ILE A 276 -7.16 -25.15 -60.50
C ILE A 276 -6.12 -26.06 -61.14
N ASN A 277 -4.84 -25.95 -60.72
CA ASN A 277 -3.76 -26.80 -61.22
C ASN A 277 -3.71 -28.18 -60.53
N GLY A 278 -4.63 -28.52 -59.64
CA GLY A 278 -4.69 -29.81 -58.98
C GLY A 278 -3.58 -30.06 -57.95
N THR A 279 -2.80 -29.03 -57.56
CA THR A 279 -1.69 -29.13 -56.58
C THR A 279 -2.14 -28.88 -55.12
N MET A 280 -3.42 -28.52 -54.93
CA MET A 280 -4.03 -28.29 -53.63
C MET A 280 -5.52 -28.68 -53.70
N SER A 281 -6.06 -29.28 -52.63
CA SER A 281 -7.48 -29.61 -52.56
C SER A 281 -8.34 -28.37 -52.26
N LEU A 282 -9.62 -28.43 -52.55
CA LEU A 282 -10.58 -27.39 -52.20
C LEU A 282 -10.74 -27.27 -50.66
N GLY A 283 -10.70 -28.39 -49.97
CA GLY A 283 -10.70 -28.42 -48.52
C GLY A 283 -9.45 -27.78 -47.88
N ASP A 284 -8.27 -28.05 -48.44
CA ASP A 284 -7.02 -27.42 -47.97
C ASP A 284 -7.03 -25.90 -48.21
N PHE A 285 -7.62 -25.45 -49.32
CA PHE A 285 -7.85 -24.01 -49.57
C PHE A 285 -8.76 -23.37 -48.52
N ALA A 286 -9.85 -24.02 -48.14
CA ALA A 286 -10.73 -23.55 -47.06
C ALA A 286 -10.03 -23.56 -45.68
N ALA A 287 -9.22 -24.59 -45.40
CA ALA A 287 -8.43 -24.66 -44.18
C ALA A 287 -7.39 -23.51 -44.07
N PHE A 288 -6.76 -23.14 -45.17
CA PHE A 288 -5.83 -22.01 -45.21
C PHE A 288 -6.49 -20.71 -44.77
N ASN A 289 -7.69 -20.44 -45.26
CA ASN A 289 -8.46 -19.25 -44.84
C ASN A 289 -8.84 -19.29 -43.35
N SER A 290 -9.21 -20.47 -42.84
CA SER A 290 -9.54 -20.67 -41.43
C SER A 290 -8.30 -20.46 -40.53
N TYR A 291 -7.13 -20.98 -40.90
CA TYR A 291 -5.89 -20.77 -40.16
C TYR A 291 -5.44 -19.30 -40.18
N LEU A 292 -5.64 -18.56 -41.27
CA LEU A 292 -5.36 -17.12 -41.30
C LEU A 292 -6.17 -16.39 -40.21
N VAL A 293 -7.48 -16.67 -40.10
CA VAL A 293 -8.35 -16.06 -39.07
C VAL A 293 -7.86 -16.42 -37.66
N ILE A 294 -7.49 -17.68 -37.42
CA ILE A 294 -6.98 -18.14 -36.13
C ILE A 294 -5.67 -17.44 -35.76
N LEU A 295 -4.80 -17.10 -36.71
CA LEU A 295 -3.52 -16.44 -36.46
C LEU A 295 -3.62 -14.97 -36.03
N ILE A 296 -4.64 -14.25 -36.45
CA ILE A 296 -4.77 -12.81 -36.23
C ILE A 296 -4.90 -12.49 -34.73
N PHE A 297 -5.81 -13.19 -34.03
CA PHE A 297 -6.14 -12.91 -32.64
C PHE A 297 -4.95 -13.08 -31.67
N PRO A 298 -4.15 -14.15 -31.72
CA PRO A 298 -2.94 -14.31 -30.90
C PRO A 298 -1.92 -13.19 -31.05
N ILE A 299 -1.72 -12.66 -32.27
CA ILE A 299 -0.79 -11.56 -32.51
C ILE A 299 -1.26 -10.28 -31.78
N ILE A 300 -2.56 -10.01 -31.84
CA ILE A 300 -3.19 -8.90 -31.13
C ILE A 300 -3.01 -9.06 -29.63
N VAL A 301 -3.28 -10.26 -29.10
CA VAL A 301 -3.19 -10.59 -27.67
C VAL A 301 -1.78 -10.37 -27.14
N ILE A 302 -0.74 -10.83 -27.83
CA ILE A 302 0.67 -10.61 -27.41
C ILE A 302 0.97 -9.12 -27.24
N GLY A 303 0.49 -8.28 -28.17
CA GLY A 303 0.66 -6.83 -28.10
C GLY A 303 0.06 -6.23 -26.82
N PHE A 304 -1.17 -6.59 -26.49
CA PHE A 304 -1.86 -6.05 -25.31
C PHE A 304 -1.29 -6.59 -23.98
N ILE A 305 -0.96 -7.87 -23.93
CA ILE A 305 -0.47 -8.52 -22.70
C ILE A 305 0.88 -8.00 -22.24
N SER A 306 1.72 -7.52 -23.15
CA SER A 306 3.03 -6.92 -22.82
C SER A 306 2.93 -5.86 -21.71
N ASN A 307 1.85 -5.07 -21.68
CA ASN A 307 1.64 -4.05 -20.66
C ASN A 307 1.39 -4.66 -19.27
N PHE A 308 0.62 -5.74 -19.19
CA PHE A 308 0.36 -6.44 -17.92
C PHE A 308 1.64 -7.04 -17.34
N VAL A 309 2.51 -7.59 -18.20
CA VAL A 309 3.80 -8.13 -17.76
C VAL A 309 4.70 -7.02 -17.19
N VAL A 310 4.79 -5.88 -17.87
CA VAL A 310 5.60 -4.74 -17.41
C VAL A 310 5.05 -4.18 -16.10
N GLN A 311 3.74 -3.96 -16.01
CA GLN A 311 3.11 -3.45 -14.80
C GLN A 311 3.30 -4.39 -13.62
N ALA A 312 3.05 -5.68 -13.80
CA ALA A 312 3.24 -6.68 -12.76
C ALA A 312 4.70 -6.79 -12.31
N SER A 313 5.66 -6.66 -13.24
CA SER A 313 7.08 -6.66 -12.90
C SER A 313 7.47 -5.47 -12.02
N VAL A 314 6.96 -4.27 -12.33
CA VAL A 314 7.19 -3.07 -11.50
C VAL A 314 6.52 -3.21 -10.13
N SER A 315 5.27 -3.68 -10.09
CA SER A 315 4.53 -3.91 -8.84
C SER A 315 5.19 -4.96 -7.96
N TYR A 316 5.64 -6.08 -8.55
CA TYR A 316 6.39 -7.11 -7.83
C TYR A 316 7.72 -6.58 -7.27
N GLY A 317 8.39 -5.68 -8.01
CA GLY A 317 9.60 -5.01 -7.52
C GLY A 317 9.34 -4.22 -6.24
N ARG A 318 8.23 -3.47 -6.16
CA ARG A 318 7.84 -2.73 -4.96
C ARG A 318 7.46 -3.65 -3.79
N ILE A 319 6.77 -4.75 -4.07
CA ILE A 319 6.46 -5.78 -3.06
C ILE A 319 7.75 -6.38 -2.51
N GLN A 320 8.72 -6.73 -3.37
CA GLN A 320 10.00 -7.30 -2.96
C GLN A 320 10.85 -6.31 -2.13
N GLU A 321 10.77 -5.02 -2.40
CA GLU A 321 11.43 -3.99 -1.60
C GLU A 321 11.00 -4.07 -0.13
N VAL A 322 9.69 -4.27 0.12
CA VAL A 322 9.15 -4.41 1.48
C VAL A 322 9.47 -5.79 2.07
N LEU A 323 9.31 -6.87 1.30
CA LEU A 323 9.58 -8.23 1.78
C LEU A 323 11.05 -8.44 2.16
N ASN A 324 11.98 -7.78 1.45
CA ASN A 324 13.41 -7.87 1.70
C ASN A 324 13.92 -6.83 2.72
N ALA A 325 13.07 -5.94 3.22
CA ALA A 325 13.45 -4.98 4.24
C ALA A 325 13.91 -5.70 5.52
N LYS A 326 14.99 -5.19 6.13
CA LYS A 326 15.50 -5.75 7.39
C LYS A 326 14.45 -5.60 8.48
N GLU A 327 14.19 -6.67 9.20
CA GLU A 327 13.37 -6.65 10.40
C GLU A 327 14.22 -6.15 11.58
N THR A 328 13.55 -5.51 12.53
CA THR A 328 14.17 -5.22 13.82
C THR A 328 14.25 -6.53 14.59
N SER A 329 15.46 -7.04 14.80
CA SER A 329 15.65 -8.21 15.67
C SER A 329 15.34 -7.82 17.12
N ASP A 330 14.33 -8.43 17.69
CA ASP A 330 14.11 -8.39 19.13
C ASP A 330 15.06 -9.42 19.77
N THR A 331 16.19 -8.93 20.28
CA THR A 331 17.23 -9.78 20.89
C THR A 331 17.22 -9.70 22.40
N GLY A 332 16.37 -8.85 22.99
CA GLY A 332 16.30 -8.65 24.43
C GLY A 332 15.69 -9.85 25.15
N THR A 333 16.31 -10.25 26.27
CA THR A 333 15.90 -11.41 27.06
C THR A 333 15.44 -11.06 28.48
N VAL A 334 15.69 -9.82 28.93
CA VAL A 334 15.32 -9.37 30.27
C VAL A 334 13.83 -9.13 30.36
N SER A 335 13.15 -9.83 31.27
CA SER A 335 11.70 -9.74 31.51
C SER A 335 11.37 -9.32 32.95
N THR A 336 12.31 -8.71 33.65
CA THR A 336 12.09 -8.24 35.02
C THR A 336 11.12 -7.09 35.09
N PRO A 337 10.24 -7.02 36.10
CA PRO A 337 9.36 -5.87 36.33
C PRO A 337 10.17 -4.58 36.50
N LEU A 338 9.72 -3.50 35.87
CA LEU A 338 10.31 -2.19 35.99
C LEU A 338 10.02 -1.59 37.37
N GLN A 339 11.03 -0.93 37.97
CA GLN A 339 10.86 -0.06 39.13
C GLN A 339 10.44 1.35 38.71
N GLY A 340 10.94 1.80 37.53
CA GLY A 340 10.55 3.06 36.91
C GLY A 340 11.65 4.13 36.93
N ASN A 341 12.92 3.78 37.20
CA ASN A 341 14.02 4.72 37.00
C ASN A 341 14.40 4.78 35.52
N LEU A 342 14.61 6.00 35.02
CA LEU A 342 15.02 6.23 33.62
C LEU A 342 16.31 7.04 33.60
N GLU A 343 17.25 6.64 32.76
CA GLU A 343 18.49 7.38 32.54
C GLU A 343 18.84 7.42 31.07
N LEU A 344 19.05 8.62 30.52
CA LEU A 344 19.56 8.85 29.18
C LEU A 344 20.98 9.38 29.26
N LYS A 345 21.92 8.80 28.50
CA LYS A 345 23.33 9.18 28.46
C LYS A 345 23.76 9.55 27.05
N GLY A 346 23.99 10.85 26.81
CA GLY A 346 24.53 11.36 25.56
C GLY A 346 23.68 11.07 24.31
N ILE A 347 22.37 11.12 24.45
CA ILE A 347 21.42 10.74 23.38
C ILE A 347 21.43 11.76 22.27
N SER A 348 21.64 11.27 21.04
CA SER A 348 21.45 12.06 19.83
C SER A 348 20.54 11.33 18.84
N VAL A 349 19.59 12.07 18.24
CA VAL A 349 18.67 11.59 17.18
C VAL A 349 18.85 12.45 15.94
N ILE A 350 19.06 11.83 14.79
CA ILE A 350 19.37 12.53 13.54
C ILE A 350 18.43 12.03 12.45
N TYR A 351 17.73 12.94 11.76
CA TYR A 351 16.91 12.66 10.58
C TYR A 351 17.56 13.30 9.34
N GLY A 352 18.14 12.46 8.47
CA GLY A 352 18.94 12.96 7.35
C GLY A 352 20.14 13.75 7.85
N ASP A 353 20.21 15.04 7.54
CA ASP A 353 21.28 15.94 7.98
C ASP A 353 20.87 16.83 9.18
N LYS A 354 19.66 16.65 9.72
CA LYS A 354 19.13 17.50 10.81
C LYS A 354 19.09 16.74 12.13
N PRO A 355 19.79 17.19 13.16
CA PRO A 355 19.65 16.63 14.50
C PRO A 355 18.30 17.07 15.11
N ALA A 356 17.55 16.10 15.64
CA ALA A 356 16.33 16.33 16.42
C ALA A 356 16.59 16.36 17.93
N LEU A 357 17.60 15.61 18.37
CA LEU A 357 18.15 15.68 19.73
C LEU A 357 19.68 15.66 19.65
N LYS A 358 20.34 16.44 20.52
CA LYS A 358 21.80 16.63 20.54
C LYS A 358 22.32 16.44 21.96
N ASP A 359 23.04 15.36 22.18
CA ASP A 359 23.76 15.05 23.44
C ASP A 359 22.89 15.17 24.71
N VAL A 360 21.63 14.72 24.63
CA VAL A 360 20.67 14.81 25.73
C VAL A 360 21.02 13.79 26.83
N SER A 361 21.25 14.28 28.06
CA SER A 361 21.49 13.47 29.23
C SER A 361 20.56 13.88 30.36
N LEU A 362 19.74 12.94 30.85
CA LEU A 362 18.80 13.17 31.94
C LEU A 362 18.59 11.91 32.78
N SER A 363 18.15 12.11 34.02
CA SER A 363 17.77 11.04 34.95
C SER A 363 16.42 11.40 35.58
N ILE A 364 15.53 10.39 35.64
CA ILE A 364 14.19 10.48 36.25
C ILE A 364 14.11 9.37 37.30
N GLN A 365 13.75 9.74 38.52
CA GLN A 365 13.60 8.79 39.62
C GLN A 365 12.25 8.08 39.57
N ALA A 366 12.20 6.82 39.97
CA ALA A 366 10.99 6.05 40.09
C ALA A 366 9.93 6.74 40.95
N GLY A 367 8.68 6.71 40.50
CA GLY A 367 7.55 7.29 41.25
C GLY A 367 7.47 8.82 41.23
N THR A 368 8.35 9.51 40.50
CA THR A 368 8.33 10.97 40.39
C THR A 368 7.58 11.47 39.17
N ARG A 369 7.14 12.72 39.23
CA ARG A 369 6.53 13.44 38.09
C ARG A 369 7.58 14.38 37.49
N THR A 370 7.90 14.19 36.22
CA THR A 370 8.81 15.03 35.45
C THR A 370 8.09 15.66 34.28
N ALA A 371 8.33 16.92 33.99
CA ALA A 371 7.83 17.62 32.82
C ALA A 371 8.95 17.94 31.84
N VAL A 372 8.67 17.83 30.54
CA VAL A 372 9.51 18.37 29.46
C VAL A 372 8.74 19.47 28.78
N ILE A 373 9.25 20.68 28.89
CA ILE A 373 8.67 21.87 28.26
C ILE A 373 9.60 22.43 27.16
N GLY A 374 9.09 23.26 26.31
CA GLY A 374 9.86 23.91 25.23
C GLY A 374 9.01 24.24 24.02
N PRO A 375 9.54 25.00 23.06
CA PRO A 375 8.82 25.40 21.86
C PRO A 375 8.47 24.20 20.95
N THR A 376 7.59 24.46 19.97
CA THR A 376 7.29 23.46 18.93
C THR A 376 8.57 23.10 18.18
N ALA A 377 8.72 21.82 17.83
CA ALA A 377 9.90 21.25 17.17
C ALA A 377 11.20 21.21 18.03
N ALA A 378 11.13 21.42 19.35
CA ALA A 378 12.28 21.28 20.24
C ALA A 378 12.79 19.84 20.41
N GLY A 379 12.08 18.81 19.89
CA GLY A 379 12.45 17.41 20.02
C GLY A 379 11.72 16.62 21.11
N LYS A 380 10.73 17.21 21.79
CA LYS A 380 9.99 16.62 22.92
C LYS A 380 9.34 15.26 22.58
N THR A 381 8.57 15.18 21.51
CA THR A 381 7.94 13.92 21.03
C THR A 381 8.98 12.87 20.67
N GLN A 382 10.13 13.28 20.10
CA GLN A 382 11.22 12.35 19.78
C GLN A 382 11.83 11.72 21.03
N LEU A 383 11.92 12.49 22.10
CA LEU A 383 12.35 11.99 23.40
C LEU A 383 11.40 10.89 23.92
N LEU A 384 10.08 11.09 23.81
CA LEU A 384 9.10 10.08 24.21
C LEU A 384 9.17 8.83 23.33
N TYR A 385 9.35 8.97 22.00
CA TYR A 385 9.50 7.82 21.10
C TYR A 385 10.77 7.00 21.37
N LEU A 386 11.85 7.62 21.83
CA LEU A 386 13.04 6.92 22.31
C LEU A 386 12.73 6.06 23.53
N LEU A 387 12.02 6.63 24.52
CA LEU A 387 11.68 5.96 25.77
C LEU A 387 10.70 4.78 25.58
N THR A 388 9.91 4.78 24.51
CA THR A 388 9.07 3.63 24.15
C THR A 388 9.79 2.58 23.30
N GLY A 389 11.02 2.87 22.86
CA GLY A 389 11.75 2.02 21.91
C GLY A 389 11.20 2.03 20.48
N LEU A 390 10.29 2.98 20.14
CA LEU A 390 9.77 3.16 18.76
C LEU A 390 10.86 3.62 17.79
N ILE A 391 11.80 4.44 18.28
CA ILE A 391 12.98 4.88 17.54
C ILE A 391 14.24 4.54 18.30
N GLN A 392 15.36 4.40 17.58
CA GLN A 392 16.67 4.14 18.15
C GLN A 392 17.53 5.42 18.11
N PRO A 393 18.34 5.69 19.14
CA PRO A 393 19.26 6.81 19.11
C PRO A 393 20.39 6.57 18.11
N ALA A 394 20.87 7.64 17.47
CA ALA A 394 22.08 7.59 16.65
C ALA A 394 23.35 7.47 17.48
N LYS A 395 23.32 8.02 18.72
CA LYS A 395 24.40 7.94 19.73
C LYS A 395 23.76 7.92 21.10
N GLY A 396 24.52 7.38 22.07
CA GLY A 396 24.14 7.31 23.47
C GLY A 396 23.39 6.04 23.83
N THR A 397 23.00 5.93 25.12
CA THR A 397 22.31 4.75 25.67
C THR A 397 21.12 5.17 26.52
N ILE A 398 20.07 4.35 26.50
CA ILE A 398 18.85 4.53 27.30
C ILE A 398 18.79 3.39 28.29
N LEU A 399 18.74 3.72 29.56
CA LEU A 399 18.71 2.75 30.65
C LEU A 399 17.38 2.84 31.39
N PHE A 400 16.77 1.70 31.65
CA PHE A 400 15.67 1.52 32.57
C PHE A 400 16.16 0.67 33.74
N ASP A 401 16.06 1.20 34.97
CA ASP A 401 16.58 0.57 36.19
C ASP A 401 18.04 0.09 36.06
N GLY A 402 18.87 0.85 35.32
CA GLY A 402 20.27 0.56 35.06
C GLY A 402 20.54 -0.43 33.91
N ILE A 403 19.52 -0.98 33.28
CA ILE A 403 19.64 -1.95 32.17
C ILE A 403 19.30 -1.24 30.83
N ASP A 404 20.11 -1.48 29.81
CA ASP A 404 19.84 -0.93 28.45
C ASP A 404 18.51 -1.43 27.88
N ILE A 405 17.72 -0.52 27.30
CA ILE A 405 16.41 -0.80 26.71
C ILE A 405 16.47 -1.95 25.70
N ASN A 406 17.56 -2.10 24.96
CA ASN A 406 17.73 -3.13 23.94
C ASN A 406 17.92 -4.54 24.55
N ASN A 407 18.23 -4.64 25.86
CA ASN A 407 18.36 -5.91 26.56
C ASN A 407 17.03 -6.44 27.10
N TYR A 408 15.99 -5.60 27.16
CA TYR A 408 14.67 -6.02 27.59
C TYR A 408 13.94 -6.78 26.48
N ASN A 409 13.18 -7.81 26.87
CA ASN A 409 12.19 -8.40 26.00
C ASN A 409 11.13 -7.34 25.67
N LYS A 410 10.95 -7.08 24.40
CA LYS A 410 10.16 -5.95 23.91
C LYS A 410 8.68 -6.02 24.34
N GLU A 411 8.09 -7.21 24.32
CA GLU A 411 6.69 -7.41 24.71
C GLU A 411 6.48 -7.09 26.18
N THR A 412 7.29 -7.69 27.07
CA THR A 412 7.19 -7.49 28.51
C THR A 412 7.55 -6.07 28.93
N PHE A 413 8.46 -5.42 28.20
CA PHE A 413 8.83 -4.03 28.43
C PHE A 413 7.70 -3.07 28.06
N GLN A 414 7.13 -3.21 26.86
CA GLN A 414 6.07 -2.31 26.36
C GLN A 414 4.79 -2.41 27.17
N GLN A 415 4.48 -3.57 27.76
CA GLN A 415 3.31 -3.73 28.64
C GLN A 415 3.41 -2.91 29.93
N GLN A 416 4.61 -2.53 30.34
CA GLN A 416 4.85 -1.75 31.56
C GLN A 416 4.94 -0.24 31.30
N ILE A 417 4.77 0.19 30.03
CA ILE A 417 4.79 1.60 29.64
C ILE A 417 3.43 1.99 29.07
N GLY A 418 2.77 2.93 29.72
CA GLY A 418 1.61 3.61 29.17
C GLY A 418 2.07 4.81 28.34
N PHE A 419 1.56 4.95 27.12
CA PHE A 419 1.88 6.08 26.26
C PHE A 419 0.62 6.70 25.65
N VAL A 420 0.46 8.00 25.86
CA VAL A 420 -0.58 8.81 25.24
C VAL A 420 0.03 9.67 24.16
N PHE A 421 -0.31 9.38 22.92
CA PHE A 421 0.16 10.10 21.73
C PHE A 421 -0.49 11.49 21.62
N GLN A 422 0.21 12.43 20.99
CA GLN A 422 -0.33 13.76 20.66
C GLN A 422 -1.53 13.63 19.71
N ASP A 423 -1.44 12.75 18.69
CA ASP A 423 -2.53 12.46 17.77
C ASP A 423 -3.45 11.38 18.34
N SER A 424 -4.73 11.71 18.46
CA SER A 424 -5.74 10.80 19.02
C SER A 424 -6.16 9.74 18.00
N ILE A 425 -5.55 8.56 18.06
CA ILE A 425 -5.85 7.43 17.17
C ILE A 425 -7.01 6.62 17.74
N MET A 426 -8.17 6.67 17.07
CA MET A 426 -9.35 5.84 17.37
C MET A 426 -9.59 4.86 16.23
N PHE A 427 -9.90 3.61 16.58
CA PHE A 427 -10.25 2.55 15.65
C PHE A 427 -11.78 2.42 15.55
N ASN A 428 -12.26 1.98 14.38
CA ASN A 428 -13.68 1.73 14.15
C ASN A 428 -14.12 0.40 14.80
N MET A 429 -14.27 0.45 16.13
CA MET A 429 -14.68 -0.66 16.99
C MET A 429 -15.31 -0.09 18.26
N SER A 430 -15.78 -0.94 19.17
CA SER A 430 -16.43 -0.49 20.41
C SER A 430 -15.46 0.33 21.30
N LEU A 431 -16.03 1.11 22.22
CA LEU A 431 -15.25 1.83 23.24
C LEU A 431 -14.47 0.85 24.10
N ARG A 432 -15.09 -0.28 24.48
CA ARG A 432 -14.42 -1.38 25.19
C ARG A 432 -13.15 -1.84 24.45
N GLU A 433 -13.28 -2.19 23.18
CA GLU A 433 -12.15 -2.65 22.35
C GLU A 433 -11.10 -1.55 22.14
N ASN A 434 -11.50 -0.27 22.07
CA ASN A 434 -10.59 0.85 21.99
C ASN A 434 -9.79 1.06 23.28
N ILE A 435 -10.35 0.78 24.46
CA ILE A 435 -9.67 0.90 25.75
C ILE A 435 -8.89 -0.37 26.05
N ALA A 436 -9.54 -1.54 26.00
CA ALA A 436 -8.92 -2.85 26.17
C ALA A 436 -8.25 -3.32 24.88
N PHE A 437 -7.27 -2.57 24.40
CA PHE A 437 -6.58 -2.83 23.13
C PHE A 437 -5.59 -4.02 23.19
N ASN A 438 -5.53 -4.71 24.33
CA ASN A 438 -4.67 -5.85 24.60
C ASN A 438 -5.47 -6.92 25.36
N ASP A 439 -5.29 -8.17 25.01
CA ASP A 439 -5.96 -9.33 25.60
C ASP A 439 -5.64 -9.57 27.09
N LYS A 440 -4.60 -8.91 27.61
CA LYS A 440 -4.24 -8.95 29.06
C LYS A 440 -5.03 -7.95 29.90
N VAL A 441 -5.81 -7.06 29.30
CA VAL A 441 -6.63 -6.09 30.02
C VAL A 441 -7.88 -6.79 30.57
N THR A 442 -7.96 -6.90 31.90
CA THR A 442 -9.16 -7.40 32.57
C THR A 442 -10.22 -6.31 32.73
N ASP A 443 -11.48 -6.70 32.95
CA ASP A 443 -12.56 -5.72 33.19
C ASP A 443 -12.28 -4.83 34.40
N GLU A 444 -11.64 -5.36 35.44
CA GLU A 444 -11.25 -4.58 36.63
C GLU A 444 -10.22 -3.50 36.29
N LEU A 445 -9.20 -3.85 35.53
CA LEU A 445 -8.16 -2.90 35.08
C LEU A 445 -8.75 -1.84 34.13
N MET A 446 -9.68 -2.24 33.29
CA MET A 446 -10.35 -1.33 32.36
C MET A 446 -11.24 -0.33 33.12
N ILE A 447 -12.06 -0.79 34.07
CA ILE A 447 -12.89 0.08 34.90
C ILE A 447 -12.04 1.07 35.69
N LYS A 448 -10.99 0.59 36.35
CA LYS A 448 -10.03 1.45 37.06
C LYS A 448 -9.42 2.53 36.14
N ALA A 449 -9.08 2.18 34.90
CA ALA A 449 -8.54 3.11 33.93
C ALA A 449 -9.59 4.14 33.47
N ILE A 450 -10.83 3.74 33.28
CA ILE A 450 -11.98 4.58 32.92
C ILE A 450 -12.25 5.61 34.02
N GLU A 451 -12.37 5.18 35.27
CA GLU A 451 -12.53 6.05 36.44
C GLU A 451 -11.39 7.06 36.57
N THR A 452 -10.15 6.59 36.39
CA THR A 452 -8.97 7.46 36.46
C THR A 452 -8.96 8.52 35.38
N ALA A 453 -9.43 8.20 34.18
CA ALA A 453 -9.51 9.10 33.05
C ALA A 453 -10.78 9.99 33.02
N GLU A 454 -11.61 9.97 34.09
CA GLU A 454 -12.85 10.76 34.20
C GLU A 454 -13.81 10.50 33.00
N LEU A 455 -13.98 9.22 32.63
CA LEU A 455 -14.81 8.81 31.49
C LEU A 455 -16.21 8.27 31.89
N ASP A 456 -16.45 7.99 33.17
CA ASP A 456 -17.67 7.32 33.63
C ASP A 456 -18.92 8.07 33.19
N ASP A 457 -19.02 9.37 33.50
CA ASP A 457 -20.17 10.20 33.15
C ASP A 457 -20.41 10.20 31.64
N PHE A 458 -19.35 10.28 30.85
CA PHE A 458 -19.45 10.25 29.39
C PHE A 458 -19.97 8.89 28.90
N ILE A 459 -19.44 7.79 29.40
CA ILE A 459 -19.87 6.43 29.00
C ILE A 459 -21.35 6.20 29.36
N HIS A 460 -21.80 6.70 30.49
CA HIS A 460 -23.22 6.63 30.90
C HIS A 460 -24.16 7.43 30.00
N THR A 461 -23.69 8.45 29.29
CA THR A 461 -24.51 9.18 28.31
C THR A 461 -24.69 8.44 26.99
N LEU A 462 -23.90 7.40 26.74
CA LEU A 462 -23.93 6.65 25.49
C LEU A 462 -25.02 5.58 25.49
N PRO A 463 -25.81 5.42 24.41
CA PRO A 463 -26.94 4.48 24.36
C PRO A 463 -26.57 3.02 24.64
N GLN A 464 -25.33 2.61 24.28
CA GLN A 464 -24.80 1.25 24.45
C GLN A 464 -23.62 1.21 25.43
N GLY A 465 -23.35 2.29 26.18
CA GLY A 465 -22.23 2.37 27.10
C GLY A 465 -20.88 2.01 26.40
N LEU A 466 -20.17 1.07 27.00
CA LEU A 466 -18.87 0.59 26.47
C LEU A 466 -18.96 -0.12 25.11
N GLU A 467 -20.10 -0.66 24.74
CA GLU A 467 -20.30 -1.35 23.47
C GLU A 467 -20.63 -0.39 22.31
N THR A 468 -20.68 0.91 22.58
CA THR A 468 -20.89 1.93 21.55
C THR A 468 -19.72 1.92 20.56
N ILE A 469 -20.04 1.74 19.27
CA ILE A 469 -19.04 1.75 18.19
C ILE A 469 -18.55 3.18 17.95
N VAL A 470 -17.26 3.36 18.05
CA VAL A 470 -16.58 4.63 17.72
C VAL A 470 -16.38 4.69 16.21
N SER A 471 -16.85 5.77 15.59
CA SER A 471 -16.66 5.98 14.15
C SER A 471 -15.18 6.08 13.78
N GLU A 472 -14.86 5.83 12.50
CA GLU A 472 -13.50 5.95 11.98
C GLU A 472 -12.86 7.29 12.37
N ARG A 473 -11.66 7.24 12.94
CA ARG A 473 -10.92 8.38 13.52
C ARG A 473 -11.68 9.14 14.64
N GLY A 474 -12.71 8.52 15.21
CA GLY A 474 -13.47 9.11 16.31
C GLY A 474 -14.17 10.43 15.95
N THR A 475 -14.66 10.60 14.72
CA THR A 475 -15.28 11.86 14.27
C THR A 475 -16.50 12.26 15.09
N SER A 476 -17.13 11.31 15.79
CA SER A 476 -18.25 11.52 16.71
C SER A 476 -17.83 11.99 18.11
N LEU A 477 -16.54 12.00 18.44
CA LEU A 477 -16.03 12.32 19.77
C LEU A 477 -15.36 13.71 19.79
N SER A 478 -15.52 14.43 20.91
CA SER A 478 -14.78 15.68 21.15
C SER A 478 -13.28 15.40 21.33
N GLY A 479 -12.45 16.43 21.17
CA GLY A 479 -10.99 16.33 21.36
C GLY A 479 -10.61 15.84 22.76
N GLY A 480 -11.28 16.35 23.80
CA GLY A 480 -11.05 15.95 25.19
C GLY A 480 -11.52 14.51 25.48
N GLN A 481 -12.66 14.08 24.91
CA GLN A 481 -13.10 12.68 25.01
C GLN A 481 -12.09 11.72 24.39
N LYS A 482 -11.56 12.03 23.21
CA LYS A 482 -10.51 11.22 22.57
C LYS A 482 -9.26 11.11 23.44
N GLN A 483 -8.78 12.22 23.99
CA GLN A 483 -7.60 12.23 24.86
C GLN A 483 -7.79 11.39 26.11
N ARG A 484 -8.97 11.50 26.76
CA ARG A 484 -9.30 10.71 27.94
C ARG A 484 -9.41 9.21 27.63
N ILE A 485 -10.00 8.82 26.47
CA ILE A 485 -10.03 7.42 26.02
C ILE A 485 -8.62 6.88 25.78
N MET A 486 -7.72 7.69 25.16
CA MET A 486 -6.33 7.29 24.99
C MET A 486 -5.57 7.14 26.32
N LEU A 487 -5.87 7.99 27.29
CA LEU A 487 -5.34 7.85 28.64
C LEU A 487 -5.84 6.56 29.32
N ALA A 488 -7.13 6.27 29.24
CA ALA A 488 -7.68 5.02 29.75
C ALA A 488 -7.02 3.80 29.10
N ARG A 489 -6.80 3.80 27.77
CA ARG A 489 -6.05 2.77 27.03
C ARG A 489 -4.61 2.62 27.56
N ALA A 490 -3.91 3.72 27.80
CA ALA A 490 -2.56 3.70 28.32
C ALA A 490 -2.48 3.17 29.75
N LEU A 491 -3.49 3.43 30.58
CA LEU A 491 -3.56 3.00 31.97
C LEU A 491 -4.11 1.57 32.15
N ALA A 492 -4.84 1.06 31.17
CA ALA A 492 -5.54 -0.24 31.27
C ALA A 492 -4.59 -1.43 31.48
N LEU A 493 -3.32 -1.33 31.05
CA LEU A 493 -2.30 -2.34 31.31
C LEU A 493 -1.61 -2.20 32.67
N ASN A 494 -2.05 -1.27 33.53
CA ASN A 494 -1.46 -0.97 34.85
C ASN A 494 0.07 -0.69 34.74
N PRO A 495 0.49 0.30 33.93
CA PRO A 495 1.90 0.55 33.62
C PRO A 495 2.66 1.07 34.84
N LYS A 496 3.99 0.87 34.84
CA LYS A 496 4.93 1.46 35.80
C LYS A 496 5.40 2.85 35.40
N ILE A 497 5.38 3.12 34.11
CA ILE A 497 5.80 4.41 33.54
C ILE A 497 4.70 4.92 32.65
N LEU A 498 4.30 6.16 32.84
CA LEU A 498 3.29 6.84 32.01
C LEU A 498 3.92 8.01 31.29
N LEU A 499 3.86 7.97 29.97
CA LEU A 499 4.39 8.98 29.07
C LEU A 499 3.21 9.73 28.41
N LEU A 500 3.14 11.04 28.57
CA LEU A 500 2.07 11.90 28.07
C LEU A 500 2.65 12.89 27.06
N ASP A 501 2.21 12.84 25.79
CA ASP A 501 2.59 13.80 24.74
C ASP A 501 1.49 14.82 24.52
N ASP A 502 1.65 16.01 25.09
CA ASP A 502 0.74 17.17 25.00
C ASP A 502 -0.73 16.81 25.33
N PHE A 503 -0.90 15.91 26.30
CA PHE A 503 -2.22 15.39 26.73
C PHE A 503 -3.18 16.50 27.14
N THR A 504 -2.66 17.57 27.74
CA THR A 504 -3.45 18.65 28.33
C THR A 504 -3.95 19.68 27.31
N ALA A 505 -3.50 19.61 26.06
CA ALA A 505 -3.86 20.60 25.03
C ALA A 505 -5.36 20.65 24.67
N ARG A 506 -6.09 19.56 24.94
CA ARG A 506 -7.51 19.41 24.57
C ARG A 506 -8.41 19.05 25.74
N VAL A 507 -7.87 19.07 26.95
CA VAL A 507 -8.60 18.81 28.21
C VAL A 507 -8.64 20.12 28.99
N ASP A 508 -9.77 20.46 29.60
CA ASP A 508 -9.87 21.64 30.46
C ASP A 508 -9.06 21.44 31.75
N SER A 509 -8.64 22.55 32.34
CA SER A 509 -7.70 22.53 33.47
C SER A 509 -8.27 21.84 34.72
N GLN A 510 -9.59 21.91 34.95
CA GLN A 510 -10.21 21.28 36.11
C GLN A 510 -10.24 19.75 35.94
N THR A 511 -10.59 19.27 34.75
CA THR A 511 -10.56 17.82 34.43
C THR A 511 -9.12 17.30 34.43
N GLU A 512 -8.15 18.07 33.94
CA GLU A 512 -6.72 17.73 33.97
C GLU A 512 -6.22 17.51 35.41
N GLU A 513 -6.52 18.43 36.32
CA GLU A 513 -6.11 18.34 37.73
C GLU A 513 -6.69 17.07 38.38
N LYS A 514 -8.00 16.83 38.22
CA LYS A 514 -8.66 15.61 38.72
C LYS A 514 -8.01 14.34 38.18
N ILE A 515 -7.72 14.28 36.89
CA ILE A 515 -7.07 13.14 36.26
C ILE A 515 -5.69 12.88 36.89
N LEU A 516 -4.87 13.93 37.06
CA LEU A 516 -3.56 13.79 37.66
C LEU A 516 -3.62 13.35 39.13
N GLU A 517 -4.62 13.80 39.89
CA GLU A 517 -4.89 13.33 41.25
C GLU A 517 -5.33 11.85 41.26
N ASN A 518 -6.25 11.47 40.37
CA ASN A 518 -6.69 10.10 40.21
C ASN A 518 -5.55 9.17 39.83
N VAL A 519 -4.66 9.57 38.91
CA VAL A 519 -3.45 8.81 38.56
C VAL A 519 -2.58 8.59 39.79
N ALA A 520 -2.37 9.61 40.61
CA ALA A 520 -1.55 9.45 41.84
C ALA A 520 -2.19 8.49 42.83
N ARG A 521 -3.52 8.55 42.99
CA ARG A 521 -4.28 7.72 43.93
C ARG A 521 -4.41 6.28 43.46
N ASN A 522 -4.77 6.07 42.19
CA ASN A 522 -5.10 4.76 41.64
C ASN A 522 -3.85 3.99 41.15
N TYR A 523 -2.77 4.69 40.80
CA TYR A 523 -1.50 4.10 40.34
C TYR A 523 -0.32 4.57 41.20
N PRO A 524 -0.28 4.19 42.50
CA PRO A 524 0.78 4.65 43.42
C PRO A 524 2.15 4.17 42.94
N GLY A 525 3.11 5.08 42.96
CA GLY A 525 4.49 4.80 42.56
C GLY A 525 4.69 4.74 41.03
N ILE A 526 3.75 5.20 40.22
CA ILE A 526 3.93 5.37 38.77
C ILE A 526 4.93 6.51 38.50
N THR A 527 5.88 6.27 37.60
CA THR A 527 6.74 7.33 37.08
C THR A 527 6.03 8.04 35.93
N LEU A 528 5.82 9.34 36.03
CA LEU A 528 5.11 10.13 35.04
C LEU A 528 6.07 11.10 34.36
N LEU A 529 6.13 11.02 33.02
CA LEU A 529 6.80 12.01 32.17
C LEU A 529 5.77 12.67 31.27
N SER A 530 5.55 13.97 31.46
CA SER A 530 4.60 14.75 30.66
C SER A 530 5.36 15.76 29.78
N VAL A 531 5.08 15.69 28.49
CA VAL A 531 5.47 16.72 27.53
C VAL A 531 4.32 17.71 27.42
N THR A 532 4.58 18.98 27.63
CA THR A 532 3.56 20.04 27.50
C THR A 532 4.20 21.38 27.12
N GLN A 533 3.37 22.27 26.63
CA GLN A 533 3.74 23.68 26.45
C GLN A 533 3.26 24.56 27.61
N LYS A 534 2.33 24.06 28.47
CA LYS A 534 1.76 24.82 29.59
C LYS A 534 2.60 24.64 30.86
N ILE A 535 3.21 25.73 31.34
CA ILE A 535 3.96 25.68 32.61
C ILE A 535 3.02 25.55 33.81
N THR A 536 1.85 26.16 33.75
CA THR A 536 0.87 26.16 34.86
C THR A 536 0.45 24.75 35.30
N SER A 537 0.38 23.80 34.39
CA SER A 537 0.00 22.41 34.67
C SER A 537 1.10 21.59 35.37
N VAL A 538 2.35 22.07 35.35
CA VAL A 538 3.52 21.29 35.79
C VAL A 538 4.35 21.96 36.89
N MET A 539 3.89 23.07 37.42
CA MET A 539 4.61 23.81 38.47
C MET A 539 4.91 22.96 39.72
N ASN A 540 4.03 22.01 40.06
CA ASN A 540 4.12 21.13 41.19
C ASN A 540 4.89 19.81 40.90
N TYR A 541 5.56 19.69 39.74
CA TYR A 541 6.33 18.50 39.40
C TYR A 541 7.69 18.51 40.08
N ALA A 542 8.17 17.31 40.40
CA ALA A 542 9.48 17.14 41.06
C ALA A 542 10.64 17.64 40.20
N GLN A 543 10.49 17.60 38.89
CA GLN A 543 11.49 18.06 37.93
C GLN A 543 10.81 18.63 36.68
N ILE A 544 11.32 19.76 36.21
CA ILE A 544 10.96 20.36 34.93
C ILE A 544 12.25 20.48 34.10
N ILE A 545 12.16 20.10 32.83
CA ILE A 545 13.27 20.10 31.87
C ILE A 545 12.87 21.04 30.75
N LEU A 546 13.66 22.08 30.49
CA LEU A 546 13.50 22.98 29.36
C LEU A 546 14.31 22.44 28.18
N LEU A 547 13.64 22.02 27.12
CA LEU A 547 14.24 21.51 25.88
C LEU A 547 14.06 22.54 24.76
N GLU A 548 15.16 22.92 24.10
CA GLU A 548 15.15 23.83 22.97
C GLU A 548 16.19 23.38 21.94
N GLU A 549 15.85 23.45 20.65
CA GLU A 549 16.69 23.03 19.51
C GLU A 549 17.38 21.66 19.67
N GLY A 550 16.74 20.76 20.40
CA GLY A 550 17.23 19.39 20.65
C GLY A 550 18.22 19.28 21.83
N GLU A 551 18.42 20.32 22.62
CA GLU A 551 19.32 20.37 23.78
C GLU A 551 18.58 20.70 25.08
N ILE A 552 19.04 20.22 26.21
CA ILE A 552 18.51 20.59 27.53
C ILE A 552 19.16 21.91 27.93
N LEU A 553 18.39 22.99 27.99
CA LEU A 553 18.86 24.29 28.42
C LEU A 553 18.89 24.44 29.95
N ALA A 554 17.83 23.96 30.59
CA ALA A 554 17.72 24.06 32.05
C ALA A 554 16.94 22.86 32.63
N ARG A 555 17.21 22.52 33.89
CA ARG A 555 16.46 21.52 34.65
C ARG A 555 16.41 21.88 36.12
N GLY A 556 15.27 21.64 36.75
CA GLY A 556 15.08 21.95 38.19
C GLY A 556 13.61 21.87 38.60
N THR A 557 13.30 22.32 39.80
CA THR A 557 11.91 22.60 40.20
C THR A 557 11.44 23.93 39.62
N HIS A 558 10.16 24.21 39.65
CA HIS A 558 9.60 25.50 39.19
C HIS A 558 10.30 26.69 39.88
N GLU A 559 10.45 26.64 41.20
CA GLU A 559 11.11 27.68 42.00
C GLU A 559 12.56 27.89 41.57
N SER A 560 13.32 26.80 41.48
CA SER A 560 14.72 26.84 41.05
C SER A 560 14.89 27.42 39.65
N LEU A 561 13.99 27.06 38.70
CA LEU A 561 14.06 27.54 37.34
C LEU A 561 13.69 29.02 37.21
N LEU A 562 12.83 29.53 38.06
CA LEU A 562 12.53 30.98 38.12
C LEU A 562 13.77 31.79 38.56
N GLU A 563 14.66 31.20 39.37
CA GLU A 563 15.88 31.87 39.83
C GLU A 563 17.06 31.67 38.85
N THR A 564 17.15 30.53 38.15
CA THR A 564 18.37 30.13 37.43
C THR A 564 18.26 30.18 35.91
N SER A 565 17.05 30.22 35.30
CA SER A 565 16.87 30.21 33.85
C SER A 565 16.05 31.39 33.33
N PRO A 566 16.71 32.38 32.70
CA PRO A 566 16.04 33.52 32.08
C PRO A 566 15.00 33.11 31.01
N GLU A 567 15.32 32.03 30.23
CA GLU A 567 14.45 31.51 29.18
C GLU A 567 13.16 30.93 29.77
N TYR A 568 13.27 30.21 30.89
CA TYR A 568 12.11 29.69 31.62
C TYR A 568 11.23 30.81 32.14
N VAL A 569 11.81 31.85 32.73
CA VAL A 569 11.11 33.03 33.22
C VAL A 569 10.39 33.77 32.08
N GLN A 570 11.04 33.88 30.95
CA GLN A 570 10.43 34.50 29.76
C GLN A 570 9.18 33.77 29.29
N ILE A 571 9.26 32.42 29.17
CA ILE A 571 8.12 31.56 28.77
C ILE A 571 6.99 31.67 29.81
N PHE A 572 7.33 31.58 31.11
CA PHE A 572 6.36 31.68 32.20
C PHE A 572 5.61 33.03 32.19
N ASN A 573 6.33 34.16 32.09
CA ASN A 573 5.74 35.49 32.05
C ASN A 573 4.88 35.69 30.81
N SER A 574 5.29 35.18 29.66
CA SER A 574 4.49 35.20 28.43
C SER A 574 3.15 34.49 28.59
N GLN A 575 3.14 33.33 29.21
CA GLN A 575 1.91 32.56 29.44
C GLN A 575 1.00 33.23 30.48
N ARG A 576 1.59 33.79 31.53
CA ARG A 576 0.83 34.49 32.58
C ARG A 576 0.18 35.78 32.07
N SER A 577 0.82 36.53 31.20
CA SER A 577 0.22 37.71 30.58
C SER A 577 -0.97 37.37 29.71
N THR A 578 -0.89 36.27 28.97
CA THR A 578 -2.01 35.77 28.12
C THR A 578 -3.21 35.33 28.95
N SER A 579 -3.01 34.60 30.05
CA SER A 579 -4.12 34.16 30.92
C SER A 579 -4.79 35.29 31.67
N SER A 580 -4.07 36.34 32.08
CA SER A 580 -4.66 37.55 32.71
C SER A 580 -5.52 38.38 31.74
N TYR A 581 -5.23 38.39 30.44
CA TYR A 581 -6.10 38.99 29.43
C TYR A 581 -7.39 38.17 29.22
N GLU A 582 -7.34 36.86 29.25
CA GLU A 582 -8.53 35.97 29.13
C GLU A 582 -9.48 36.06 30.34
N GLU A 583 -8.97 36.37 31.55
CA GLU A 583 -9.83 36.62 32.73
C GLU A 583 -10.52 37.98 32.72
N ILE A 584 -9.93 38.96 32.05
CA ILE A 584 -10.54 40.33 31.92
C ILE A 584 -11.63 40.38 30.84
N GLU A 585 -11.60 39.49 29.85
CA GLU A 585 -12.61 39.46 28.77
C GLU A 585 -13.80 38.49 29.06
N LYS A 586 -13.89 37.87 30.23
CA LYS A 586 -15.12 37.13 30.61
C LYS A 586 -16.13 38.11 31.18
N PRO A 587 -17.30 38.33 30.49
CA PRO A 587 -18.34 39.23 30.94
C PRO A 587 -19.04 38.74 32.23
#